data_f2a7e2cb943b907bf7ecbd71df9b0bd8
#
_entry.id   f2a7e2cb943b907bf7ecbd71df9b0bd8
#
_cell.length_a   1.000
_cell.length_b   1.000
_cell.length_c   1.000
_cell.angle_alpha   90.00
_cell.angle_beta   90.00
_cell.angle_gamma   90.00
#
_symmetry.space_group_name_H-M   'P 1'
#
loop_
_entity.id
_entity.type
_entity.pdbx_description
1 polymer ?
#
loop_
_entity_poly.entity_id
_entity_poly.type
_entity_poly.pdbx_seq_one_letter_code
_entity_poly.pdbx_strand_id
1 'polypeptide(L)'
;MMRIAYLSSMKQTKKPRQAIQKEETMATNTGHAEMPYRVLGSTKERVSAIGLGGWHLGLKKVDEPLSIRIVRDAIDRGINFMDNCWDYNDGASEIRMGKALRDGYRSKVFLMTKIDGRSKKEAARQVEESLRRLQTDCIDLVQHHEILRYEDPHRIFDDDGAHAALIEARKAGKLRYIGFTGHKDPRIHLYMLEVAKQQRFKFDAVQMPLNVMDAHYRSFEKLVLPELVKQKIGVLGMKSMANGLILKSKTVTAIECLHYALNLPTSVVITGVDSMEILDQAFDAARTFRPMGKTQVKSLLTKTAKAAARGEFELFKTTSIFDGTASNPTWLGDEPERVQQVMPE
;
A
#
# COMPACT_ATOMS: atom_id res chain seq x y z
N MET A 1 -12.92 0.54 85.84
CA MET A 1 -11.51 0.27 86.19
C MET A 1 -10.65 0.56 84.98
N MET A 2 -10.15 1.70 84.91
CA MET A 2 -8.77 2.24 85.02
C MET A 2 -7.71 1.23 84.53
N ARG A 3 -6.98 1.54 83.47
CA ARG A 3 -5.56 1.90 83.53
C ARG A 3 -5.05 2.46 82.20
N ILE A 4 -4.47 3.56 82.35
CA ILE A 4 -3.68 4.46 81.53
C ILE A 4 -2.24 3.89 81.40
N ALA A 5 -1.57 3.98 80.25
CA ALA A 5 -0.12 4.27 80.13
C ALA A 5 0.21 4.34 78.66
N TYR A 6 0.65 5.35 78.11
CA TYR A 6 1.81 6.22 78.12
C TYR A 6 2.58 6.09 76.79
N LEU A 7 2.69 7.19 76.13
CA LEU A 7 3.41 7.52 74.91
C LEU A 7 4.91 7.20 74.99
N SER A 8 5.49 6.84 73.90
CA SER A 8 6.88 7.20 73.60
C SER A 8 7.01 7.45 72.07
N SER A 9 7.32 8.70 71.81
CA SER A 9 7.64 9.31 70.54
C SER A 9 9.03 8.90 70.10
N MET A 10 9.19 8.31 68.90
CA MET A 10 10.47 8.27 68.19
C MET A 10 10.33 8.88 66.81
N LYS A 11 10.86 10.07 66.67
CA LYS A 11 11.08 10.76 65.41
C LYS A 11 12.10 9.95 64.60
N GLN A 12 11.66 9.36 63.47
CA GLN A 12 12.57 8.90 62.43
C GLN A 12 12.74 9.96 61.35
N THR A 13 13.96 10.48 61.30
CA THR A 13 14.44 11.40 60.28
C THR A 13 14.51 10.70 58.94
N LYS A 14 13.72 11.18 57.95
CA LYS A 14 13.81 10.76 56.56
C LYS A 14 15.09 11.29 55.91
N LYS A 15 16.01 10.42 55.54
CA LYS A 15 17.12 10.73 54.61
C LYS A 15 16.57 11.01 53.21
N PRO A 16 17.10 11.96 52.48
CA PRO A 16 16.68 12.23 51.11
C PRO A 16 17.13 11.10 50.19
N ARG A 17 16.20 10.58 49.35
CA ARG A 17 16.50 9.65 48.27
C ARG A 17 17.37 10.38 47.23
N GLN A 18 18.58 9.95 47.05
CA GLN A 18 19.43 10.32 45.93
C GLN A 18 18.74 9.90 44.62
N ALA A 19 18.52 10.89 43.75
CA ALA A 19 18.10 10.67 42.36
C ALA A 19 19.22 9.90 41.63
N ILE A 20 18.91 8.68 41.21
CA ILE A 20 19.76 7.94 40.26
C ILE A 20 19.57 8.63 38.91
N GLN A 21 20.55 9.45 38.53
CA GLN A 21 20.71 9.89 37.13
C GLN A 21 20.96 8.65 36.29
N LYS A 22 20.00 8.32 35.43
CA LYS A 22 20.25 7.42 34.30
C LYS A 22 21.20 8.17 33.35
N GLU A 23 22.43 7.74 33.30
CA GLU A 23 23.31 8.02 32.17
C GLU A 23 22.66 7.43 30.92
N GLU A 24 22.05 8.28 30.10
CA GLU A 24 21.74 7.98 28.70
C GLU A 24 23.10 7.83 28.00
N THR A 25 23.52 6.60 27.81
CA THR A 25 24.60 6.25 26.88
C THR A 25 24.21 6.82 25.52
N MET A 26 24.81 7.92 25.13
CA MET A 26 24.82 8.38 23.75
C MET A 26 25.46 7.29 22.90
N ALA A 27 24.62 6.45 22.28
CA ALA A 27 25.04 5.59 21.19
C ALA A 27 25.55 6.53 20.08
N THR A 28 26.79 6.38 19.73
CA THR A 28 27.42 7.05 18.59
C THR A 28 26.63 6.74 17.34
N ASN A 29 25.84 7.71 16.90
CA ASN A 29 25.00 7.63 15.70
C ASN A 29 25.92 7.69 14.48
N THR A 30 26.37 6.52 14.01
CA THR A 30 26.96 6.37 12.68
C THR A 30 25.82 6.59 11.69
N GLY A 31 25.81 7.76 11.07
CA GLY A 31 24.76 8.41 10.29
C GLY A 31 24.12 7.66 9.11
N HIS A 32 23.56 6.50 9.35
CA HIS A 32 22.60 5.90 8.44
C HIS A 32 21.19 6.19 8.97
N ALA A 33 20.50 7.15 8.34
CA ALA A 33 19.09 7.37 8.63
C ALA A 33 18.34 6.05 8.36
N GLU A 34 17.69 5.53 9.39
CA GLU A 34 16.88 4.29 9.31
C GLU A 34 15.69 4.48 8.38
N MET A 35 15.15 3.36 7.84
CA MET A 35 13.91 3.37 7.09
C MET A 35 12.79 4.00 7.93
N PRO A 36 12.15 5.10 7.48
CA PRO A 36 11.05 5.70 8.25
C PRO A 36 9.80 4.80 8.22
N TYR A 37 9.09 4.72 9.35
CA TYR A 37 7.84 3.96 9.48
C TYR A 37 6.67 4.89 9.71
N ARG A 38 5.50 4.53 9.15
CA ARG A 38 4.24 5.26 9.27
C ARG A 38 3.11 4.33 9.70
N VAL A 39 2.04 4.89 10.23
CA VAL A 39 0.85 4.12 10.59
C VAL A 39 -0.04 3.94 9.35
N LEU A 40 -0.54 2.73 9.14
CA LEU A 40 -1.46 2.42 8.05
C LEU A 40 -2.90 2.80 8.46
N GLY A 41 -3.30 4.01 8.14
CA GLY A 41 -4.65 4.50 8.44
C GLY A 41 -5.06 4.34 9.91
N SER A 42 -6.19 3.68 10.16
CA SER A 42 -6.70 3.38 11.50
C SER A 42 -6.34 1.97 12.01
N THR A 43 -5.56 1.19 11.26
CA THR A 43 -5.24 -0.21 11.56
C THR A 43 -4.27 -0.41 12.73
N LYS A 44 -3.52 0.64 13.12
CA LYS A 44 -2.40 0.63 14.07
C LYS A 44 -1.14 -0.10 13.57
N GLU A 45 -1.16 -0.70 12.38
CA GLU A 45 0.01 -1.33 11.77
C GLU A 45 1.08 -0.29 11.45
N ARG A 46 2.33 -0.58 11.81
CA ARG A 46 3.48 0.24 11.45
C ARG A 46 4.16 -0.33 10.23
N VAL A 47 4.12 0.41 9.14
CA VAL A 47 4.65 0.00 7.84
C VAL A 47 5.78 0.95 7.40
N SER A 48 6.74 0.43 6.66
CA SER A 48 7.83 1.24 6.09
C SER A 48 7.27 2.27 5.11
N ALA A 49 7.81 3.48 5.13
CA ALA A 49 7.34 4.57 4.26
C ALA A 49 7.55 4.27 2.76
N ILE A 50 8.48 3.36 2.45
CA ILE A 50 8.63 2.76 1.12
C ILE A 50 8.21 1.29 1.20
N GLY A 51 7.40 0.84 0.24
CA GLY A 51 6.98 -0.54 0.04
C GLY A 51 7.56 -1.13 -1.24
N LEU A 52 7.80 -2.44 -1.23
CA LEU A 52 8.32 -3.18 -2.39
C LEU A 52 7.17 -3.64 -3.28
N GLY A 53 7.14 -3.15 -4.54
CA GLY A 53 6.15 -3.55 -5.55
C GLY A 53 6.52 -4.86 -6.26
N GLY A 54 5.62 -5.84 -6.20
CA GLY A 54 5.84 -7.19 -6.68
C GLY A 54 5.83 -7.35 -8.21
N TRP A 55 5.17 -6.46 -8.98
CA TRP A 55 5.03 -6.66 -10.42
C TRP A 55 6.38 -6.86 -11.13
N HIS A 56 7.40 -6.09 -10.76
CA HIS A 56 8.74 -6.18 -11.35
C HIS A 56 9.44 -7.49 -11.01
N LEU A 57 9.17 -8.07 -9.84
CA LEU A 57 9.79 -9.33 -9.39
C LEU A 57 9.37 -10.54 -10.25
N GLY A 58 8.17 -10.50 -10.87
CA GLY A 58 7.67 -11.58 -11.73
C GLY A 58 8.12 -11.49 -13.18
N LEU A 59 8.74 -10.39 -13.62
CA LEU A 59 9.14 -10.18 -15.01
C LEU A 59 10.11 -11.27 -15.48
N LYS A 60 9.96 -11.69 -16.76
CA LYS A 60 10.85 -12.70 -17.38
C LYS A 60 12.33 -12.28 -17.42
N LYS A 61 12.60 -10.97 -17.49
CA LYS A 61 13.97 -10.42 -17.46
C LYS A 61 14.64 -10.44 -16.09
N VAL A 62 13.87 -10.63 -15.03
CA VAL A 62 14.38 -10.77 -13.65
C VAL A 62 14.30 -12.24 -13.31
N ASP A 63 15.41 -12.89 -13.06
CA ASP A 63 15.42 -14.29 -12.68
C ASP A 63 14.91 -14.50 -11.24
N GLU A 64 14.55 -15.73 -10.93
CA GLU A 64 13.99 -16.05 -9.60
C GLU A 64 15.00 -15.84 -8.47
N PRO A 65 16.29 -16.23 -8.58
CA PRO A 65 17.30 -15.97 -7.55
C PRO A 65 17.45 -14.48 -7.24
N LEU A 66 17.50 -13.63 -8.28
CA LEU A 66 17.56 -12.17 -8.09
C LEU A 66 16.30 -11.63 -7.43
N SER A 67 15.13 -12.12 -7.83
CA SER A 67 13.86 -11.72 -7.21
C SER A 67 13.84 -12.02 -5.71
N ILE A 68 14.26 -13.22 -5.32
CA ILE A 68 14.35 -13.65 -3.92
C ILE A 68 15.37 -12.79 -3.16
N ARG A 69 16.52 -12.53 -3.75
CA ARG A 69 17.56 -11.68 -3.16
C ARG A 69 17.05 -10.26 -2.93
N ILE A 70 16.40 -9.64 -3.92
CA ILE A 70 15.81 -8.29 -3.78
C ILE A 70 14.85 -8.24 -2.61
N VAL A 71 13.93 -9.20 -2.50
CA VAL A 71 12.93 -9.24 -1.40
C VAL A 71 13.61 -9.38 -0.05
N ARG A 72 14.54 -10.33 0.11
CA ARG A 72 15.21 -10.58 1.39
C ARG A 72 16.10 -9.41 1.81
N ASP A 73 16.86 -8.84 0.88
CA ASP A 73 17.71 -7.67 1.14
C ASP A 73 16.85 -6.43 1.51
N ALA A 74 15.72 -6.24 0.84
CA ALA A 74 14.78 -5.18 1.20
C ALA A 74 14.26 -5.33 2.64
N ILE A 75 13.91 -6.55 3.06
CA ILE A 75 13.42 -6.84 4.42
C ILE A 75 14.53 -6.64 5.46
N ASP A 76 15.71 -7.19 5.20
CA ASP A 76 16.85 -7.11 6.14
C ASP A 76 17.32 -5.66 6.33
N ARG A 77 17.08 -4.79 5.35
CA ARG A 77 17.35 -3.33 5.41
C ARG A 77 16.15 -2.50 5.88
N GLY A 78 15.03 -3.12 6.28
CA GLY A 78 13.93 -2.45 6.98
C GLY A 78 12.70 -2.13 6.15
N ILE A 79 12.57 -2.55 4.88
CA ILE A 79 11.29 -2.51 4.17
C ILE A 79 10.43 -3.67 4.70
N ASN A 80 9.26 -3.34 5.28
CA ASN A 80 8.33 -4.35 5.79
C ASN A 80 6.99 -4.38 5.05
N PHE A 81 6.78 -3.60 4.00
CA PHE A 81 5.54 -3.60 3.22
C PHE A 81 5.79 -4.23 1.85
N MET A 82 5.11 -5.37 1.60
CA MET A 82 5.23 -6.14 0.36
C MET A 82 3.91 -6.07 -0.41
N ASP A 83 3.95 -5.47 -1.61
CA ASP A 83 2.80 -5.36 -2.52
C ASP A 83 2.88 -6.45 -3.59
N ASN A 84 1.78 -7.17 -3.80
CA ASN A 84 1.65 -8.15 -4.88
C ASN A 84 0.25 -8.08 -5.53
N CYS A 85 -0.02 -8.96 -6.48
CA CYS A 85 -1.32 -9.19 -7.09
C CYS A 85 -1.39 -10.62 -7.63
N TRP A 86 -2.58 -11.21 -7.57
CA TRP A 86 -2.88 -12.52 -8.12
C TRP A 86 -2.53 -12.62 -9.62
N ASP A 87 -2.83 -11.57 -10.38
CA ASP A 87 -2.62 -11.43 -11.82
C ASP A 87 -1.15 -11.20 -12.23
N TYR A 88 -0.30 -10.66 -11.34
CA TYR A 88 1.03 -10.20 -11.73
C TYR A 88 1.89 -11.31 -12.34
N ASN A 89 2.16 -11.17 -13.66
CA ASN A 89 2.99 -12.08 -14.45
C ASN A 89 2.50 -13.54 -14.36
N ASP A 90 1.20 -13.76 -14.53
CA ASP A 90 0.55 -15.08 -14.46
C ASP A 90 0.82 -15.80 -13.13
N GLY A 91 0.90 -15.04 -12.03
CA GLY A 91 1.17 -15.54 -10.68
C GLY A 91 2.65 -15.73 -10.33
N ALA A 92 3.57 -15.55 -11.27
CA ALA A 92 5.00 -15.71 -11.01
C ALA A 92 5.50 -14.75 -9.91
N SER A 93 4.90 -13.57 -9.80
CA SER A 93 5.23 -12.58 -8.79
C SER A 93 4.92 -13.08 -7.37
N GLU A 94 3.72 -13.64 -7.15
CA GLU A 94 3.34 -14.23 -5.87
C GLU A 94 4.18 -15.47 -5.54
N ILE A 95 4.46 -16.33 -6.52
CA ILE A 95 5.28 -17.54 -6.32
C ILE A 95 6.69 -17.16 -5.85
N ARG A 96 7.34 -16.18 -6.48
CA ARG A 96 8.68 -15.72 -6.10
C ARG A 96 8.68 -15.02 -4.74
N MET A 97 7.66 -14.21 -4.45
CA MET A 97 7.46 -13.59 -3.14
C MET A 97 7.29 -14.67 -2.05
N GLY A 98 6.45 -15.67 -2.27
CA GLY A 98 6.23 -16.77 -1.33
C GLY A 98 7.54 -17.53 -1.01
N LYS A 99 8.36 -17.81 -2.03
CA LYS A 99 9.69 -18.43 -1.83
C LYS A 99 10.63 -17.53 -1.01
N ALA A 100 10.62 -16.23 -1.28
CA ALA A 100 11.44 -15.26 -0.55
C ALA A 100 11.05 -15.14 0.92
N LEU A 101 9.75 -15.28 1.23
CA LEU A 101 9.20 -15.15 2.58
C LEU A 101 9.35 -16.41 3.46
N ARG A 102 9.96 -17.49 2.96
CA ARG A 102 10.34 -18.65 3.76
C ARG A 102 11.35 -18.27 4.87
N ASP A 103 11.72 -19.23 5.67
CA ASP A 103 12.80 -19.14 6.66
C ASP A 103 12.60 -17.98 7.66
N GLY A 104 11.34 -17.73 8.07
CA GLY A 104 10.98 -16.72 9.05
C GLY A 104 10.79 -15.31 8.50
N TYR A 105 11.01 -15.07 7.20
CA TYR A 105 10.83 -13.73 6.61
C TYR A 105 9.36 -13.28 6.60
N ARG A 106 8.38 -14.21 6.46
CA ARG A 106 6.95 -13.88 6.50
C ARG A 106 6.55 -13.09 7.75
N SER A 107 7.09 -13.43 8.90
CA SER A 107 6.77 -12.76 10.17
C SER A 107 7.31 -11.33 10.29
N LYS A 108 8.25 -10.95 9.41
CA LYS A 108 8.87 -9.62 9.41
C LYS A 108 8.12 -8.60 8.56
N VAL A 109 7.08 -9.00 7.80
CA VAL A 109 6.46 -8.15 6.80
C VAL A 109 4.95 -8.04 6.96
N PHE A 110 4.42 -6.91 6.48
CA PHE A 110 3.02 -6.69 6.16
C PHE A 110 2.84 -7.05 4.68
N LEU A 111 2.17 -8.17 4.43
CA LEU A 111 2.00 -8.75 3.09
C LEU A 111 0.66 -8.34 2.49
N MET A 112 0.69 -7.75 1.31
CA MET A 112 -0.49 -7.37 0.57
C MET A 112 -0.55 -8.09 -0.78
N THR A 113 -1.75 -8.49 -1.18
CA THR A 113 -2.06 -8.89 -2.56
C THR A 113 -3.39 -8.32 -3.02
N LYS A 114 -3.78 -8.60 -4.27
CA LYS A 114 -5.00 -8.10 -4.90
C LYS A 114 -5.68 -9.23 -5.64
N ILE A 115 -7.00 -9.11 -5.79
CA ILE A 115 -7.83 -10.02 -6.58
C ILE A 115 -8.55 -9.23 -7.68
N ASP A 116 -8.71 -9.85 -8.84
CA ASP A 116 -9.31 -9.26 -10.03
C ASP A 116 -10.76 -9.70 -10.24
N GLY A 117 -11.14 -10.86 -9.71
CA GLY A 117 -12.49 -11.41 -9.79
C GLY A 117 -13.54 -10.49 -9.16
N ARG A 118 -14.67 -10.33 -9.87
CA ARG A 118 -15.81 -9.51 -9.40
C ARG A 118 -16.90 -10.34 -8.76
N SER A 119 -17.02 -11.65 -9.12
CA SER A 119 -17.96 -12.56 -8.47
C SER A 119 -17.37 -13.17 -7.19
N LYS A 120 -18.23 -13.57 -6.26
CA LYS A 120 -17.86 -14.26 -5.02
C LYS A 120 -17.03 -15.52 -5.28
N LYS A 121 -17.46 -16.34 -6.26
CA LYS A 121 -16.80 -17.60 -6.63
C LYS A 121 -15.37 -17.36 -7.11
N GLU A 122 -15.20 -16.40 -8.02
CA GLU A 122 -13.90 -16.11 -8.60
C GLU A 122 -12.96 -15.46 -7.58
N ALA A 123 -13.46 -14.52 -6.79
CA ALA A 123 -12.71 -13.88 -5.72
C ALA A 123 -12.21 -14.89 -4.67
N ALA A 124 -13.09 -15.83 -4.25
CA ALA A 124 -12.71 -16.87 -3.30
C ALA A 124 -11.58 -17.76 -3.89
N ARG A 125 -11.72 -18.18 -5.16
CA ARG A 125 -10.70 -18.97 -5.86
C ARG A 125 -9.34 -18.24 -5.91
N GLN A 126 -9.35 -16.96 -6.24
CA GLN A 126 -8.12 -16.15 -6.35
C GLN A 126 -7.47 -15.94 -4.97
N VAL A 127 -8.23 -15.76 -3.90
CA VAL A 127 -7.69 -15.70 -2.52
C VAL A 127 -6.99 -17.01 -2.16
N GLU A 128 -7.61 -18.17 -2.41
CA GLU A 128 -7.00 -19.47 -2.11
C GLU A 128 -5.72 -19.71 -2.94
N GLU A 129 -5.72 -19.31 -4.20
CA GLU A 129 -4.53 -19.40 -5.03
C GLU A 129 -3.41 -18.48 -4.55
N SER A 130 -3.73 -17.25 -4.15
CA SER A 130 -2.75 -16.31 -3.58
C SER A 130 -2.13 -16.84 -2.29
N LEU A 131 -2.92 -17.40 -1.37
CA LEU A 131 -2.41 -18.04 -0.16
C LEU A 131 -1.43 -19.17 -0.49
N ARG A 132 -1.79 -20.02 -1.44
CA ARG A 132 -0.94 -21.14 -1.89
C ARG A 132 0.35 -20.66 -2.54
N ARG A 133 0.29 -19.65 -3.45
CA ARG A 133 1.46 -19.09 -4.16
C ARG A 133 2.38 -18.34 -3.20
N LEU A 134 1.81 -17.57 -2.29
CA LEU A 134 2.53 -16.80 -1.27
C LEU A 134 3.02 -17.67 -0.10
N GLN A 135 2.57 -18.94 -0.03
CA GLN A 135 2.97 -19.93 0.99
C GLN A 135 2.71 -19.43 2.41
N THR A 136 1.51 -18.91 2.65
CA THR A 136 1.07 -18.36 3.94
C THR A 136 -0.39 -18.72 4.19
N ASP A 137 -0.77 -18.86 5.46
CA ASP A 137 -2.14 -19.12 5.88
C ASP A 137 -2.96 -17.82 6.03
N CYS A 138 -2.27 -16.67 6.09
CA CYS A 138 -2.90 -15.37 6.27
C CYS A 138 -2.16 -14.28 5.49
N ILE A 139 -2.93 -13.47 4.75
CA ILE A 139 -2.48 -12.27 4.05
C ILE A 139 -2.92 -11.06 4.89
N ASP A 140 -2.04 -10.07 5.07
CA ASP A 140 -2.38 -8.92 5.91
C ASP A 140 -3.44 -8.02 5.25
N LEU A 141 -3.30 -7.70 3.95
CA LEU A 141 -4.25 -6.87 3.22
C LEU A 141 -4.57 -7.49 1.85
N VAL A 142 -5.85 -7.69 1.56
CA VAL A 142 -6.31 -8.06 0.21
C VAL A 142 -7.11 -6.89 -0.37
N GLN A 143 -6.80 -6.51 -1.61
CA GLN A 143 -7.47 -5.44 -2.31
C GLN A 143 -8.30 -5.94 -3.49
N HIS A 144 -9.47 -5.32 -3.72
CA HIS A 144 -10.12 -5.36 -5.01
C HIS A 144 -9.25 -4.59 -6.02
N HIS A 145 -8.77 -5.28 -7.04
CA HIS A 145 -7.85 -4.73 -8.02
C HIS A 145 -8.58 -3.97 -9.13
N GLU A 146 -7.94 -2.93 -9.66
CA GLU A 146 -8.34 -2.22 -10.88
C GLU A 146 -9.81 -1.80 -10.92
N ILE A 147 -10.26 -1.01 -9.92
CA ILE A 147 -11.57 -0.39 -9.95
C ILE A 147 -11.51 0.73 -10.98
N LEU A 148 -11.91 0.44 -12.21
CA LEU A 148 -11.71 1.28 -13.40
C LEU A 148 -13.02 1.78 -14.03
N ARG A 149 -14.17 1.21 -13.63
CA ARG A 149 -15.51 1.51 -14.14
C ARG A 149 -16.49 1.80 -13.03
N TYR A 150 -17.55 2.54 -13.32
CA TYR A 150 -18.61 2.81 -12.37
C TYR A 150 -19.44 1.57 -12.01
N GLU A 151 -19.39 0.53 -12.86
CA GLU A 151 -20.05 -0.76 -12.62
C GLU A 151 -19.27 -1.65 -11.63
N ASP A 152 -17.95 -1.50 -11.54
CA ASP A 152 -17.11 -2.32 -10.65
C ASP A 152 -17.57 -2.30 -9.19
N PRO A 153 -17.88 -1.14 -8.56
CA PRO A 153 -18.40 -1.12 -7.19
C PRO A 153 -19.68 -1.93 -7.00
N HIS A 154 -20.61 -1.87 -7.96
CA HIS A 154 -21.86 -2.60 -7.87
C HIS A 154 -21.66 -4.11 -7.96
N ARG A 155 -20.86 -4.57 -8.94
CA ARG A 155 -20.50 -5.99 -9.08
C ARG A 155 -19.81 -6.52 -7.82
N ILE A 156 -18.93 -5.74 -7.21
CA ILE A 156 -18.16 -6.12 -6.03
C ILE A 156 -19.06 -6.24 -4.80
N PHE A 157 -20.02 -5.33 -4.63
CA PHE A 157 -20.91 -5.29 -3.47
C PHE A 157 -22.26 -5.99 -3.70
N ASP A 158 -22.47 -6.66 -4.82
CA ASP A 158 -23.64 -7.50 -5.05
C ASP A 158 -23.67 -8.69 -4.07
N ASP A 159 -24.81 -9.34 -3.88
CA ASP A 159 -24.96 -10.47 -2.94
C ASP A 159 -23.97 -11.59 -3.24
N ASP A 160 -23.75 -11.90 -4.53
CA ASP A 160 -22.73 -12.83 -5.01
C ASP A 160 -21.45 -12.14 -5.50
N GLY A 161 -21.21 -10.94 -5.02
CA GLY A 161 -20.05 -10.14 -5.39
C GLY A 161 -18.78 -10.51 -4.64
N ALA A 162 -17.64 -10.05 -5.17
CA ALA A 162 -16.31 -10.34 -4.63
C ALA A 162 -16.15 -9.93 -3.16
N HIS A 163 -16.85 -8.89 -2.71
CA HIS A 163 -16.75 -8.41 -1.33
C HIS A 163 -17.23 -9.45 -0.32
N ALA A 164 -18.29 -10.21 -0.64
CA ALA A 164 -18.78 -11.28 0.22
C ALA A 164 -17.70 -12.35 0.45
N ALA A 165 -16.94 -12.72 -0.58
CA ALA A 165 -15.82 -13.66 -0.44
C ALA A 165 -14.71 -13.12 0.48
N LEU A 166 -14.34 -11.84 0.35
CA LEU A 166 -13.31 -11.26 1.24
C LEU A 166 -13.77 -11.17 2.69
N ILE A 167 -15.07 -10.88 2.94
CA ILE A 167 -15.64 -10.90 4.29
C ILE A 167 -15.59 -12.32 4.89
N GLU A 168 -15.94 -13.34 4.12
CA GLU A 168 -15.85 -14.74 4.55
C GLU A 168 -14.40 -15.17 4.83
N ALA A 169 -13.47 -14.84 3.94
CA ALA A 169 -12.05 -15.11 4.12
C ALA A 169 -11.48 -14.40 5.36
N ARG A 170 -11.91 -13.15 5.64
CA ARG A 170 -11.53 -12.44 6.85
C ARG A 170 -12.07 -13.11 8.12
N LYS A 171 -13.32 -13.54 8.11
CA LYS A 171 -13.91 -14.29 9.22
C LYS A 171 -13.20 -15.62 9.47
N ALA A 172 -12.71 -16.27 8.41
CA ALA A 172 -11.93 -17.50 8.48
C ALA A 172 -10.44 -17.29 8.87
N GLY A 173 -10.01 -16.03 9.10
CA GLY A 173 -8.62 -15.71 9.48
C GLY A 173 -7.62 -15.75 8.31
N LYS A 174 -8.08 -15.88 7.06
CA LYS A 174 -7.24 -15.96 5.85
C LYS A 174 -6.72 -14.60 5.41
N LEU A 175 -7.37 -13.52 5.84
CA LEU A 175 -6.90 -12.15 5.65
C LEU A 175 -7.31 -11.28 6.84
N ARG A 176 -6.59 -10.14 7.00
CA ARG A 176 -6.84 -9.23 8.13
C ARG A 176 -7.57 -7.96 7.71
N TYR A 177 -7.13 -7.34 6.64
CA TYR A 177 -7.62 -6.04 6.16
C TYR A 177 -8.09 -6.13 4.71
N ILE A 178 -9.04 -5.26 4.35
CA ILE A 178 -9.62 -5.19 3.01
C ILE A 178 -9.45 -3.78 2.47
N GLY A 179 -8.95 -3.67 1.22
CA GLY A 179 -8.80 -2.43 0.51
C GLY A 179 -9.25 -2.50 -0.93
N PHE A 180 -8.98 -1.44 -1.68
CA PHE A 180 -9.13 -1.45 -3.12
C PHE A 180 -8.08 -0.59 -3.81
N THR A 181 -7.91 -0.80 -5.11
CA THR A 181 -7.01 -0.02 -5.96
C THR A 181 -7.63 0.24 -7.33
N GLY A 182 -7.17 1.28 -7.97
CA GLY A 182 -7.47 1.63 -9.34
C GLY A 182 -6.57 2.78 -9.76
N HIS A 183 -6.66 3.22 -11.01
CA HIS A 183 -5.70 4.20 -11.52
C HIS A 183 -6.23 5.05 -12.68
N LYS A 184 -7.46 4.79 -13.15
CA LYS A 184 -8.00 5.39 -14.37
C LYS A 184 -8.54 6.80 -14.14
N ASP A 185 -9.45 6.92 -13.15
CA ASP A 185 -10.13 8.19 -12.85
C ASP A 185 -10.38 8.29 -11.32
N PRO A 186 -10.00 9.40 -10.69
CA PRO A 186 -10.21 9.59 -9.25
C PRO A 186 -11.70 9.62 -8.86
N ARG A 187 -12.60 9.98 -9.78
CA ARG A 187 -14.05 10.00 -9.50
C ARG A 187 -14.60 8.59 -9.28
N ILE A 188 -14.03 7.57 -9.94
CA ILE A 188 -14.41 6.18 -9.72
C ILE A 188 -14.00 5.73 -8.30
N HIS A 189 -12.85 6.18 -7.80
CA HIS A 189 -12.46 5.93 -6.41
C HIS A 189 -13.42 6.56 -5.39
N LEU A 190 -13.82 7.81 -5.63
CA LEU A 190 -14.82 8.47 -4.77
C LEU A 190 -16.15 7.72 -4.82
N TYR A 191 -16.54 7.25 -5.99
CA TYR A 191 -17.77 6.46 -6.15
C TYR A 191 -17.68 5.11 -5.43
N MET A 192 -16.54 4.41 -5.50
CA MET A 192 -16.31 3.19 -4.72
C MET A 192 -16.43 3.41 -3.21
N LEU A 193 -15.91 4.54 -2.71
CA LEU A 193 -16.05 4.91 -1.29
C LEU A 193 -17.51 5.21 -0.93
N GLU A 194 -18.27 5.85 -1.82
CA GLU A 194 -19.70 6.15 -1.60
C GLU A 194 -20.53 4.87 -1.58
N VAL A 195 -20.34 3.96 -2.54
CA VAL A 195 -21.03 2.66 -2.58
C VAL A 195 -20.70 1.84 -1.32
N ALA A 196 -19.42 1.78 -0.93
CA ALA A 196 -19.02 1.10 0.30
C ALA A 196 -19.72 1.65 1.54
N LYS A 197 -19.84 2.99 1.63
CA LYS A 197 -20.56 3.65 2.73
C LYS A 197 -22.06 3.29 2.74
N GLN A 198 -22.73 3.22 1.59
CA GLN A 198 -24.12 2.76 1.46
C GLN A 198 -24.28 1.32 1.95
N GLN A 199 -23.26 0.47 1.69
CA GLN A 199 -23.18 -0.90 2.19
C GLN A 199 -22.68 -1.01 3.65
N ARG A 200 -22.55 0.12 4.36
CA ARG A 200 -22.06 0.20 5.75
C ARG A 200 -20.67 -0.42 5.93
N PHE A 201 -19.86 -0.34 4.90
CA PHE A 201 -18.48 -0.83 4.91
C PHE A 201 -17.49 0.34 4.81
N LYS A 202 -16.35 0.18 5.49
CA LYS A 202 -15.23 1.10 5.41
C LYS A 202 -13.96 0.31 5.08
N PHE A 203 -13.29 0.69 4.01
CA PHE A 203 -12.01 0.11 3.63
C PHE A 203 -10.91 0.48 4.64
N ASP A 204 -9.98 -0.46 4.85
CA ASP A 204 -8.82 -0.25 5.72
C ASP A 204 -7.72 0.54 5.00
N ALA A 205 -7.52 0.33 3.70
CA ALA A 205 -6.55 1.01 2.86
C ALA A 205 -7.05 1.19 1.42
N VAL A 206 -6.53 2.23 0.75
CA VAL A 206 -6.77 2.50 -0.67
C VAL A 206 -5.46 2.79 -1.36
N GLN A 207 -5.22 2.10 -2.48
CA GLN A 207 -4.03 2.29 -3.30
C GLN A 207 -4.40 3.05 -4.58
N MET A 208 -3.61 4.08 -4.90
CA MET A 208 -3.86 4.96 -6.04
C MET A 208 -2.58 5.60 -6.55
N PRO A 209 -2.55 6.08 -7.81
CA PRO A 209 -1.42 6.85 -8.32
C PRO A 209 -1.23 8.12 -7.49
N LEU A 210 -0.01 8.30 -6.98
CA LEU A 210 0.42 9.54 -6.33
C LEU A 210 1.83 9.87 -6.82
N ASN A 211 1.93 10.85 -7.68
CA ASN A 211 3.18 11.26 -8.30
C ASN A 211 3.16 12.74 -8.68
N VAL A 212 4.30 13.27 -9.05
CA VAL A 212 4.47 14.70 -9.38
C VAL A 212 3.67 15.17 -10.58
N MET A 213 3.21 14.27 -11.47
CA MET A 213 2.36 14.60 -12.63
C MET A 213 0.87 14.45 -12.31
N ASP A 214 0.50 13.56 -11.39
CA ASP A 214 -0.87 13.40 -10.92
C ASP A 214 -1.48 14.72 -10.43
N ALA A 215 -0.67 15.57 -9.80
CA ALA A 215 -1.09 16.88 -9.33
C ALA A 215 -1.70 17.78 -10.44
N HIS A 216 -1.47 17.50 -11.73
CA HIS A 216 -1.88 18.33 -12.86
C HIS A 216 -3.04 17.74 -13.66
N TYR A 217 -3.20 16.42 -13.72
CA TYR A 217 -4.15 15.80 -14.63
C TYR A 217 -4.94 14.68 -13.95
N ARG A 218 -6.30 14.80 -13.93
CA ARG A 218 -7.20 13.82 -13.25
C ARG A 218 -6.62 13.38 -11.90
N SER A 219 -6.43 14.35 -11.02
CA SER A 219 -5.60 14.22 -9.83
C SER A 219 -6.27 13.42 -8.72
N PHE A 220 -5.70 12.28 -8.38
CA PHE A 220 -6.03 11.51 -7.18
C PHE A 220 -5.59 12.25 -5.90
N GLU A 221 -4.45 12.95 -5.96
CA GLU A 221 -3.99 13.82 -4.88
C GLU A 221 -5.00 14.88 -4.48
N LYS A 222 -5.62 15.54 -5.46
CA LYS A 222 -6.56 16.64 -5.19
C LYS A 222 -7.95 16.17 -4.80
N LEU A 223 -8.41 15.03 -5.33
CA LEU A 223 -9.80 14.60 -5.18
C LEU A 223 -9.97 13.48 -4.15
N VAL A 224 -9.11 12.46 -4.16
CA VAL A 224 -9.28 11.26 -3.34
C VAL A 224 -8.49 11.36 -2.04
N LEU A 225 -7.25 11.82 -2.10
CA LEU A 225 -6.36 11.86 -0.94
C LEU A 225 -6.95 12.60 0.28
N PRO A 226 -7.57 13.79 0.13
CA PRO A 226 -8.18 14.49 1.27
C PRO A 226 -9.28 13.69 1.96
N GLU A 227 -10.08 12.93 1.18
CA GLU A 227 -11.16 12.12 1.71
C GLU A 227 -10.64 10.91 2.48
N LEU A 228 -9.58 10.24 1.97
CA LEU A 228 -8.94 9.14 2.68
C LEU A 228 -8.33 9.59 4.02
N VAL A 229 -7.64 10.72 4.01
CA VAL A 229 -7.03 11.31 5.23
C VAL A 229 -8.10 11.64 6.26
N LYS A 230 -9.19 12.31 5.84
CA LYS A 230 -10.33 12.65 6.70
C LYS A 230 -10.96 11.41 7.34
N GLN A 231 -11.10 10.33 6.57
CA GLN A 231 -11.67 9.06 7.04
C GLN A 231 -10.65 8.17 7.78
N LYS A 232 -9.39 8.57 7.87
CA LYS A 232 -8.29 7.75 8.44
C LYS A 232 -8.17 6.38 7.76
N ILE A 233 -8.35 6.34 6.44
CA ILE A 233 -8.08 5.17 5.60
C ILE A 233 -6.60 5.19 5.22
N GLY A 234 -5.93 4.04 5.25
CA GLY A 234 -4.53 3.90 4.87
C GLY A 234 -4.29 4.31 3.41
N VAL A 235 -3.36 5.21 3.17
CA VAL A 235 -3.05 5.72 1.84
C VAL A 235 -1.82 5.02 1.28
N LEU A 236 -2.01 4.24 0.22
CA LEU A 236 -0.94 3.55 -0.47
C LEU A 236 -0.70 4.26 -1.82
N GLY A 237 0.41 5.01 -1.90
CA GLY A 237 0.81 5.68 -3.14
C GLY A 237 1.53 4.69 -4.06
N MET A 238 1.10 4.61 -5.31
CA MET A 238 1.77 3.80 -6.34
C MET A 238 2.09 4.63 -7.58
N LYS A 239 2.82 4.02 -8.52
CA LYS A 239 3.14 4.64 -9.82
C LYS A 239 3.85 5.99 -9.67
N SER A 240 4.70 6.13 -8.64
CA SER A 240 5.48 7.35 -8.36
C SER A 240 6.34 7.81 -9.54
N MET A 241 6.76 6.87 -10.41
CA MET A 241 7.50 7.13 -11.64
C MET A 241 6.76 6.64 -12.90
N ALA A 242 5.50 6.17 -12.78
CA ALA A 242 4.70 5.61 -13.87
C ALA A 242 5.48 4.57 -14.72
N ASN A 243 6.12 3.60 -14.06
CA ASN A 243 6.99 2.61 -14.69
C ASN A 243 8.14 3.25 -15.51
N GLY A 244 8.73 4.33 -15.00
CA GLY A 244 9.82 5.07 -15.64
C GLY A 244 9.37 6.07 -16.72
N LEU A 245 8.08 6.11 -17.09
CA LEU A 245 7.59 7.03 -18.13
C LEU A 245 7.77 8.50 -17.72
N ILE A 246 7.53 8.84 -16.45
CA ILE A 246 7.73 10.20 -15.94
C ILE A 246 9.16 10.68 -16.14
N LEU A 247 10.14 9.80 -15.98
CA LEU A 247 11.55 10.13 -16.16
C LEU A 247 11.89 10.45 -17.63
N LYS A 248 11.13 9.89 -18.59
CA LYS A 248 11.29 10.22 -20.03
C LYS A 248 10.93 11.67 -20.35
N SER A 249 10.17 12.35 -19.49
CA SER A 249 9.89 13.78 -19.62
C SER A 249 11.15 14.65 -19.43
N LYS A 250 12.20 14.11 -18.81
CA LYS A 250 13.45 14.81 -18.43
C LYS A 250 13.21 16.04 -17.54
N THR A 251 12.06 16.12 -16.88
CA THR A 251 11.72 17.24 -15.97
C THR A 251 12.11 16.97 -14.53
N VAL A 252 12.18 15.70 -14.14
CA VAL A 252 12.44 15.27 -12.76
C VAL A 252 13.31 14.01 -12.72
N THR A 253 14.02 13.82 -11.60
CA THR A 253 14.78 12.61 -11.27
C THR A 253 13.91 11.59 -10.52
N ALA A 254 14.39 10.35 -10.41
CA ALA A 254 13.72 9.30 -9.63
C ALA A 254 13.61 9.68 -8.14
N ILE A 255 14.65 10.27 -7.57
CA ILE A 255 14.67 10.73 -6.17
C ILE A 255 13.64 11.85 -5.96
N GLU A 256 13.56 12.84 -6.88
CA GLU A 256 12.53 13.88 -6.80
C GLU A 256 11.10 13.29 -6.86
N CYS A 257 10.87 12.28 -7.71
CA CYS A 257 9.57 11.59 -7.78
C CYS A 257 9.21 10.88 -6.47
N LEU A 258 10.15 10.13 -5.90
CA LEU A 258 9.95 9.42 -4.63
C LEU A 258 9.78 10.40 -3.47
N HIS A 259 10.60 11.44 -3.38
CA HIS A 259 10.48 12.47 -2.36
C HIS A 259 9.14 13.21 -2.44
N TYR A 260 8.64 13.51 -3.66
CA TYR A 260 7.32 14.09 -3.83
C TYR A 260 6.22 13.19 -3.26
N ALA A 261 6.21 11.91 -3.64
CA ALA A 261 5.22 10.95 -3.15
C ALA A 261 5.33 10.72 -1.63
N LEU A 262 6.54 10.68 -1.07
CA LEU A 262 6.79 10.60 0.36
C LEU A 262 6.35 11.85 1.13
N ASN A 263 6.33 13.01 0.47
CA ASN A 263 5.90 14.28 1.07
C ASN A 263 4.39 14.39 1.21
N LEU A 264 3.63 13.61 0.48
CA LEU A 264 2.18 13.49 0.64
C LEU A 264 1.83 12.68 1.90
N PRO A 265 0.64 12.82 2.48
CA PRO A 265 0.20 12.08 3.65
C PRO A 265 -0.08 10.60 3.32
N THR A 266 0.90 9.92 2.73
CA THR A 266 0.89 8.50 2.42
C THR A 266 1.28 7.67 3.64
N SER A 267 0.68 6.49 3.82
CA SER A 267 1.21 5.48 4.73
C SER A 267 2.42 4.77 4.13
N VAL A 268 2.34 4.46 2.83
CA VAL A 268 3.40 3.78 2.07
C VAL A 268 3.48 4.37 0.67
N VAL A 269 4.69 4.52 0.15
CA VAL A 269 4.98 4.76 -1.27
C VAL A 269 5.53 3.46 -1.86
N ILE A 270 4.73 2.79 -2.69
CA ILE A 270 5.10 1.52 -3.32
C ILE A 270 5.93 1.81 -4.57
N THR A 271 7.13 1.24 -4.64
CA THR A 271 8.02 1.36 -5.79
C THR A 271 8.39 -0.01 -6.36
N GLY A 272 8.49 -0.10 -7.68
CA GLY A 272 8.95 -1.30 -8.38
C GLY A 272 10.46 -1.39 -8.36
N VAL A 273 10.97 -2.60 -8.16
CA VAL A 273 12.40 -2.90 -8.09
C VAL A 273 12.69 -4.13 -8.95
N ASP A 274 13.60 -4.01 -9.91
CA ASP A 274 14.01 -5.09 -10.82
C ASP A 274 15.53 -5.31 -10.84
N SER A 275 16.26 -4.57 -10.01
CA SER A 275 17.71 -4.75 -9.79
C SER A 275 18.12 -4.27 -8.40
N MET A 276 19.33 -4.63 -7.96
CA MET A 276 19.87 -4.17 -6.68
C MET A 276 20.12 -2.66 -6.68
N GLU A 277 20.52 -2.08 -7.82
CA GLU A 277 20.74 -0.64 -7.98
C GLU A 277 19.43 0.15 -7.78
N ILE A 278 18.30 -0.36 -8.29
CA ILE A 278 16.99 0.26 -8.06
C ILE A 278 16.53 0.08 -6.61
N LEU A 279 16.90 -1.03 -5.96
CA LEU A 279 16.68 -1.20 -4.52
C LEU A 279 17.47 -0.16 -3.72
N ASP A 280 18.75 0.01 -4.05
CA ASP A 280 19.61 1.02 -3.41
C ASP A 280 19.05 2.44 -3.60
N GLN A 281 18.56 2.76 -4.80
CA GLN A 281 17.90 4.05 -5.08
C GLN A 281 16.66 4.26 -4.18
N ALA A 282 15.87 3.21 -3.92
CA ALA A 282 14.70 3.31 -3.03
C ALA A 282 15.13 3.60 -1.57
N PHE A 283 16.21 2.95 -1.10
CA PHE A 283 16.77 3.24 0.22
C PHE A 283 17.39 4.63 0.29
N ASP A 284 18.08 5.07 -0.75
CA ASP A 284 18.62 6.44 -0.83
C ASP A 284 17.50 7.48 -0.77
N ALA A 285 16.39 7.25 -1.47
CA ALA A 285 15.23 8.12 -1.37
C ALA A 285 14.68 8.17 0.06
N ALA A 286 14.54 7.03 0.75
CA ALA A 286 14.06 6.98 2.13
C ALA A 286 15.01 7.71 3.09
N ARG A 287 16.30 7.46 2.98
CA ARG A 287 17.34 8.02 3.84
C ARG A 287 17.53 9.53 3.65
N THR A 288 17.46 10.00 2.42
CA THR A 288 17.69 11.42 2.07
C THR A 288 16.41 12.25 2.14
N PHE A 289 15.25 11.61 2.30
CA PHE A 289 13.97 12.33 2.40
C PHE A 289 13.98 13.34 3.56
N ARG A 290 13.58 14.55 3.23
CA ARG A 290 13.23 15.60 4.19
C ARG A 290 11.91 16.21 3.75
N PRO A 291 10.99 16.54 4.67
CA PRO A 291 9.74 17.20 4.33
C PRO A 291 9.98 18.45 3.47
N MET A 292 9.31 18.50 2.32
CA MET A 292 9.41 19.62 1.37
C MET A 292 8.53 20.77 1.80
N GLY A 293 9.09 21.98 1.86
CA GLY A 293 8.33 23.21 2.06
C GLY A 293 7.48 23.56 0.81
N LYS A 294 6.49 24.43 1.00
CA LYS A 294 5.55 24.86 -0.06
C LYS A 294 6.28 25.39 -1.33
N THR A 295 7.38 26.13 -1.15
CA THR A 295 8.18 26.65 -2.26
C THR A 295 8.84 25.56 -3.09
N GLN A 296 9.37 24.52 -2.42
CA GLN A 296 10.01 23.37 -3.09
C GLN A 296 8.98 22.57 -3.88
N VAL A 297 7.81 22.27 -3.27
CA VAL A 297 6.70 21.61 -3.95
C VAL A 297 6.25 22.40 -5.15
N LYS A 298 6.04 23.73 -5.00
CA LYS A 298 5.65 24.63 -6.11
C LYS A 298 6.67 24.62 -7.24
N SER A 299 7.96 24.66 -6.92
CA SER A 299 9.04 24.61 -7.92
C SER A 299 8.97 23.32 -8.73
N LEU A 300 8.82 22.17 -8.04
CA LEU A 300 8.74 20.86 -8.66
C LEU A 300 7.51 20.74 -9.58
N LEU A 301 6.34 21.18 -9.11
CA LEU A 301 5.12 21.20 -9.89
C LEU A 301 5.23 22.14 -11.10
N THR A 302 5.91 23.29 -10.97
CA THR A 302 6.14 24.19 -12.10
C THR A 302 6.98 23.54 -13.19
N LYS A 303 8.04 22.78 -12.84
CA LYS A 303 8.85 22.03 -13.80
C LYS A 303 8.04 21.02 -14.61
N THR A 304 7.07 20.34 -13.96
CA THR A 304 6.31 19.23 -14.55
C THR A 304 5.02 19.66 -15.24
N ALA A 305 4.52 20.88 -14.99
CA ALA A 305 3.22 21.34 -15.45
C ALA A 305 2.96 21.15 -16.96
N LYS A 306 3.91 21.54 -17.80
CA LYS A 306 3.77 21.42 -19.26
C LYS A 306 3.72 19.95 -19.70
N ALA A 307 4.59 19.11 -19.18
CA ALA A 307 4.65 17.68 -19.52
C ALA A 307 3.43 16.91 -19.00
N ALA A 308 2.87 17.33 -17.86
CA ALA A 308 1.74 16.65 -17.22
C ALA A 308 0.36 17.08 -17.73
N ALA A 309 0.27 18.15 -18.50
CA ALA A 309 -1.01 18.84 -18.81
C ALA A 309 -2.08 17.93 -19.44
N ARG A 310 -1.70 16.90 -20.18
CA ARG A 310 -2.61 15.99 -20.89
C ARG A 310 -2.46 14.52 -20.47
N GLY A 311 -1.70 14.22 -19.40
CA GLY A 311 -1.50 12.87 -18.91
C GLY A 311 -0.65 11.97 -19.83
N GLU A 312 0.20 12.54 -20.69
CA GLU A 312 1.02 11.82 -21.68
C GLU A 312 2.00 10.81 -21.02
N PHE A 313 2.43 11.09 -19.80
CA PHE A 313 3.33 10.20 -19.03
C PHE A 313 2.59 9.33 -18.01
N GLU A 314 1.26 9.40 -17.98
CA GLU A 314 0.39 8.61 -17.12
C GLU A 314 -0.57 7.75 -17.96
N LEU A 315 0.00 6.84 -18.78
CA LEU A 315 -0.76 6.01 -19.73
C LEU A 315 -1.86 5.17 -19.07
N PHE A 316 -1.72 4.86 -17.80
CA PHE A 316 -2.75 4.18 -17.02
C PHE A 316 -4.03 5.02 -16.86
N LYS A 317 -3.98 6.35 -17.01
CA LYS A 317 -5.15 7.25 -17.04
C LYS A 317 -5.74 7.41 -18.43
N THR A 318 -4.92 7.33 -19.48
CA THR A 318 -5.27 7.79 -20.83
C THR A 318 -5.44 6.67 -21.86
N THR A 319 -5.06 5.44 -21.54
CA THR A 319 -5.15 4.27 -22.45
C THR A 319 -5.83 3.09 -21.77
N SER A 320 -6.06 1.99 -22.51
CA SER A 320 -6.55 0.70 -22.01
C SER A 320 -5.42 -0.32 -21.74
N ILE A 321 -4.15 0.07 -21.89
CA ILE A 321 -3.00 -0.85 -21.77
C ILE A 321 -2.92 -1.50 -20.38
N PHE A 322 -3.40 -0.81 -19.35
CA PHE A 322 -3.38 -1.27 -17.95
C PHE A 322 -4.77 -1.67 -17.46
N ASP A 323 -5.63 -2.18 -18.32
CA ASP A 323 -6.97 -2.65 -17.98
C ASP A 323 -7.02 -4.18 -18.08
N GLY A 324 -6.69 -4.83 -16.97
CA GLY A 324 -6.64 -6.29 -16.86
C GLY A 324 -8.01 -6.93 -17.10
N THR A 325 -9.10 -6.33 -16.62
CA THR A 325 -10.46 -6.86 -16.82
C THR A 325 -10.96 -6.73 -18.25
N ALA A 326 -10.50 -5.71 -19.02
CA ALA A 326 -10.80 -5.63 -20.44
C ALA A 326 -10.08 -6.73 -21.25
N SER A 327 -8.87 -7.10 -20.81
CA SER A 327 -8.09 -8.20 -21.43
C SER A 327 -8.59 -9.58 -20.99
N ASN A 328 -9.27 -9.68 -19.84
CA ASN A 328 -9.76 -10.92 -19.24
C ASN A 328 -11.21 -10.75 -18.77
N PRO A 329 -12.18 -10.63 -19.69
CA PRO A 329 -13.57 -10.31 -19.34
C PRO A 329 -14.23 -11.35 -18.43
N THR A 330 -13.77 -12.60 -18.43
CA THR A 330 -14.25 -13.66 -17.54
C THR A 330 -14.04 -13.35 -16.06
N TRP A 331 -13.13 -12.46 -15.69
CA TRP A 331 -12.95 -12.04 -14.31
C TRP A 331 -14.11 -11.20 -13.77
N LEU A 332 -14.91 -10.62 -14.67
CA LEU A 332 -16.12 -9.89 -14.30
C LEU A 332 -17.23 -10.82 -13.79
N GLY A 333 -17.12 -12.13 -14.04
CA GLY A 333 -18.16 -13.12 -13.78
C GLY A 333 -19.26 -13.10 -14.84
N ASP A 334 -20.30 -13.87 -14.61
CA ASP A 334 -21.48 -13.90 -15.47
C ASP A 334 -22.20 -12.54 -15.41
N GLU A 335 -22.78 -12.14 -16.56
CA GLU A 335 -23.60 -10.92 -16.57
C GLU A 335 -24.85 -11.14 -15.73
N PRO A 336 -25.25 -10.14 -14.91
CA PRO A 336 -26.50 -10.21 -14.15
C PRO A 336 -27.68 -10.52 -15.06
N GLU A 337 -28.67 -11.29 -14.59
CA GLU A 337 -29.85 -11.67 -15.39
C GLU A 337 -30.53 -10.49 -16.09
N ARG A 338 -30.61 -9.33 -15.40
CA ARG A 338 -31.15 -8.10 -15.98
C ARG A 338 -30.36 -7.59 -17.21
N VAL A 339 -29.06 -7.91 -17.31
CA VAL A 339 -28.22 -7.54 -18.46
C VAL A 339 -28.36 -8.61 -19.53
N GLN A 340 -28.40 -9.88 -19.15
CA GLN A 340 -28.62 -11.00 -20.09
C GLN A 340 -29.93 -10.85 -20.86
N GLN A 341 -30.99 -10.34 -20.21
CA GLN A 341 -32.30 -10.10 -20.85
C GLN A 341 -32.29 -9.02 -21.94
N VAL A 342 -31.31 -8.14 -21.95
CA VAL A 342 -31.19 -7.03 -22.93
C VAL A 342 -30.01 -7.21 -23.89
N MET A 343 -29.23 -8.28 -23.76
CA MET A 343 -28.16 -8.60 -24.67
C MET A 343 -28.74 -9.02 -26.04
N PRO A 344 -28.17 -8.58 -27.16
CA PRO A 344 -28.56 -9.08 -28.47
C PRO A 344 -28.24 -10.56 -28.59
N GLU A 345 -29.11 -11.31 -29.30
CA GLU A 345 -28.91 -12.74 -29.61
C GLU A 345 -27.67 -12.97 -30.49
#